data_b74ecc0cf4d957ffc97771c783f069c6
#
_entry.id   b74ecc0cf4d957ffc97771c783f069c6
#
_cell.length_a   1.000
_cell.length_b   1.000
_cell.length_c   1.000
_cell.angle_alpha   90.00
_cell.angle_beta   90.00
_cell.angle_gamma   90.00
#
_symmetry.space_group_name_H-M   'P 1'
#
loop_
_entity.id
_entity.type
_entity.pdbx_description
1 polymer ?
#
loop_
_entity_poly.entity_id
_entity_poly.type
_entity_poly.pdbx_seq_one_letter_code
_entity_poly.pdbx_strand_id
1 'polypeptide(L)'
;DGMLDCFVVGDVFAAPGAQRLFQALQLMKREAGILLVVLNHSGDVMSANMACQLAERVGIKVKQILTHDDISAGIGAPTDDRRGLAGCVPLYKILGAAADEGKSLDELIEIGERYNDKVATLAVAMRSCTHPQNNATITDLPAGVMEIGMGQHGEGGGGQKPLVSADATAAEMVDLLCQQLQPKAGDKMMLIINGVGATTHMELNIILRKAYKELEA
;
A
#
# COMPACT_ATOMS: atom_id res chain seq x y z
N ASP A 1 -8.71 -13.97 7.03
CA ASP A 1 -9.24 -14.05 8.38
C ASP A 1 -8.54 -13.04 9.28
N GLY A 2 -9.30 -12.29 10.13
CA GLY A 2 -8.77 -11.34 11.09
C GLY A 2 -8.07 -10.12 10.48
N MET A 3 -8.47 -9.71 9.28
CA MET A 3 -7.87 -8.55 8.63
C MET A 3 -8.86 -7.38 8.54
N LEU A 4 -10.00 -7.60 7.92
CA LEU A 4 -11.01 -6.57 7.66
C LEU A 4 -12.41 -7.15 7.89
N ASP A 5 -13.28 -6.40 8.57
CA ASP A 5 -14.70 -6.73 8.69
C ASP A 5 -15.47 -6.40 7.39
N CYS A 6 -14.98 -5.39 6.67
CA CYS A 6 -15.58 -4.92 5.42
C CYS A 6 -14.53 -4.30 4.51
N PHE A 7 -14.73 -4.41 3.22
CA PHE A 7 -14.01 -3.65 2.21
C PHE A 7 -14.99 -3.10 1.18
N VAL A 8 -14.68 -1.94 0.63
CA VAL A 8 -15.54 -1.26 -0.34
C VAL A 8 -14.85 -1.21 -1.69
N VAL A 9 -15.48 -1.84 -2.67
CA VAL A 9 -14.92 -1.94 -4.03
C VAL A 9 -15.35 -0.75 -4.86
N GLY A 10 -14.39 -0.09 -5.49
CA GLY A 10 -14.60 0.88 -6.56
C GLY A 10 -14.77 0.20 -7.93
N ASP A 11 -14.59 0.96 -8.98
CA ASP A 11 -14.42 0.43 -10.33
C ASP A 11 -12.94 0.03 -10.55
N VAL A 12 -12.63 -0.62 -11.68
CA VAL A 12 -11.24 -1.00 -11.97
C VAL A 12 -10.39 0.26 -12.08
N PHE A 13 -9.29 0.30 -11.33
CA PHE A 13 -8.36 1.44 -11.23
C PHE A 13 -9.00 2.76 -10.81
N ALA A 14 -10.11 2.72 -10.07
CA ALA A 14 -10.80 3.91 -9.58
C ALA A 14 -11.24 3.74 -8.12
N ALA A 15 -11.13 4.81 -7.36
CA ALA A 15 -11.60 4.87 -5.98
C ALA A 15 -13.11 4.62 -5.88
N PRO A 16 -13.60 3.95 -4.82
CA PRO A 16 -15.03 3.86 -4.56
C PRO A 16 -15.62 5.24 -4.28
N GLY A 17 -16.84 5.49 -4.79
CA GLY A 17 -17.52 6.76 -4.53
C GLY A 17 -17.90 6.94 -3.05
N ALA A 18 -17.88 8.17 -2.57
CA ALA A 18 -18.16 8.53 -1.17
C ALA A 18 -19.50 8.00 -0.66
N GLN A 19 -20.53 7.97 -1.51
CA GLN A 19 -21.85 7.44 -1.14
C GLN A 19 -21.80 5.93 -0.84
N ARG A 20 -21.03 5.16 -1.61
CA ARG A 20 -20.84 3.71 -1.38
C ARG A 20 -20.07 3.46 -0.09
N LEU A 21 -19.01 4.24 0.16
CA LEU A 21 -18.27 4.21 1.43
C LEU A 21 -19.20 4.54 2.61
N PHE A 22 -20.00 5.59 2.51
CA PHE A 22 -20.95 5.97 3.56
C PHE A 22 -21.99 4.85 3.84
N GLN A 23 -22.53 4.20 2.81
CA GLN A 23 -23.42 3.07 2.99
C GLN A 23 -22.74 1.91 3.74
N ALA A 24 -21.48 1.62 3.42
CA ALA A 24 -20.70 0.61 4.15
C ALA A 24 -20.52 1.02 5.63
N LEU A 25 -20.18 2.27 5.92
CA LEU A 25 -20.08 2.78 7.29
C LEU A 25 -21.40 2.66 8.07
N GLN A 26 -22.53 2.87 7.41
CA GLN A 26 -23.86 2.68 8.02
C GLN A 26 -24.11 1.20 8.38
N LEU A 27 -23.76 0.27 7.47
CA LEU A 27 -23.91 -1.17 7.69
C LEU A 27 -23.00 -1.69 8.81
N MET A 28 -21.80 -1.10 8.91
CA MET A 28 -20.77 -1.50 9.88
C MET A 28 -20.85 -0.76 11.21
N LYS A 29 -21.86 0.08 11.44
CA LYS A 29 -22.02 0.87 12.67
C LYS A 29 -21.90 -0.01 13.92
N ARG A 30 -21.03 0.39 14.86
CA ARG A 30 -20.77 -0.23 16.16
C ARG A 30 -20.62 0.85 17.24
N GLU A 31 -20.89 0.52 18.50
CA GLU A 31 -20.66 1.43 19.65
C GLU A 31 -19.17 1.75 19.82
N ALA A 32 -18.30 0.76 19.63
CA ALA A 32 -16.85 0.96 19.65
C ALA A 32 -16.37 1.92 18.56
N GLY A 33 -17.12 2.05 17.47
CA GLY A 33 -16.80 2.84 16.30
C GLY A 33 -16.19 2.00 15.17
N ILE A 34 -15.72 2.69 14.13
CA ILE A 34 -15.16 2.10 12.91
C ILE A 34 -13.78 2.72 12.66
N LEU A 35 -12.77 1.89 12.40
CA LEU A 35 -11.51 2.33 11.86
C LEU A 35 -11.54 2.15 10.33
N LEU A 36 -11.44 3.24 9.59
CA LEU A 36 -11.37 3.25 8.13
C LEU A 36 -9.90 3.34 7.70
N VAL A 37 -9.38 2.29 7.10
CA VAL A 37 -8.03 2.28 6.52
C VAL A 37 -8.14 2.72 5.05
N VAL A 38 -7.39 3.73 4.68
CA VAL A 38 -7.43 4.36 3.36
C VAL A 38 -6.03 4.34 2.75
N LEU A 39 -5.89 3.86 1.54
CA LEU A 39 -4.65 4.01 0.79
C LEU A 39 -4.50 5.48 0.38
N ASN A 40 -3.31 6.05 0.58
CA ASN A 40 -3.07 7.46 0.26
C ASN A 40 -2.98 7.67 -1.25
N HIS A 41 -4.14 7.69 -1.89
CA HIS A 41 -4.37 8.16 -3.25
C HIS A 41 -5.45 9.24 -3.21
N SER A 42 -5.30 10.29 -3.99
CA SER A 42 -6.16 11.49 -3.91
C SER A 42 -7.65 11.19 -4.04
N GLY A 43 -8.05 10.27 -4.93
CA GLY A 43 -9.43 9.85 -5.11
C GLY A 43 -9.99 9.12 -3.90
N ASP A 44 -9.20 8.20 -3.30
CA ASP A 44 -9.58 7.45 -2.11
C ASP A 44 -9.71 8.37 -0.90
N VAL A 45 -8.74 9.26 -0.69
CA VAL A 45 -8.74 10.22 0.42
C VAL A 45 -9.94 11.17 0.31
N MET A 46 -10.23 11.70 -0.89
CA MET A 46 -11.36 12.59 -1.10
C MET A 46 -12.68 11.87 -0.80
N SER A 47 -12.87 10.67 -1.30
CA SER A 47 -14.07 9.87 -1.08
C SER A 47 -14.23 9.49 0.40
N ALA A 48 -13.14 9.09 1.07
CA ALA A 48 -13.14 8.76 2.49
C ALA A 48 -13.50 9.96 3.36
N ASN A 49 -12.90 11.12 3.12
CA ASN A 49 -13.21 12.36 3.85
C ASN A 49 -14.68 12.74 3.75
N MET A 50 -15.25 12.67 2.54
CA MET A 50 -16.67 12.95 2.33
C MET A 50 -17.57 11.93 3.05
N ALA A 51 -17.22 10.63 2.98
CA ALA A 51 -17.96 9.58 3.67
C ALA A 51 -17.91 9.74 5.19
N CYS A 52 -16.76 10.10 5.76
CA CYS A 52 -16.61 10.38 7.19
C CYS A 52 -17.46 11.59 7.63
N GLN A 53 -17.49 12.66 6.85
CA GLN A 53 -18.36 13.82 7.14
C GLN A 53 -19.85 13.44 7.13
N LEU A 54 -20.27 12.59 6.19
CA LEU A 54 -21.66 12.09 6.16
C LEU A 54 -21.95 11.20 7.37
N ALA A 55 -21.00 10.34 7.77
CA ALA A 55 -21.10 9.45 8.92
C ALA A 55 -21.25 10.25 10.23
N GLU A 56 -20.45 11.30 10.41
CA GLU A 56 -20.50 12.19 11.57
C GLU A 56 -21.88 12.83 11.74
N ARG A 57 -22.49 13.33 10.64
CA ARG A 57 -23.84 13.95 10.65
C ARG A 57 -24.93 13.02 11.15
N VAL A 58 -24.76 11.72 11.05
CA VAL A 58 -25.72 10.71 11.51
C VAL A 58 -25.25 9.95 12.76
N GLY A 59 -24.25 10.48 13.45
CA GLY A 59 -23.78 9.94 14.73
C GLY A 59 -23.05 8.59 14.63
N ILE A 60 -22.36 8.35 13.51
CA ILE A 60 -21.49 7.19 13.37
C ILE A 60 -20.05 7.62 13.73
N LYS A 61 -19.48 6.96 14.74
CA LYS A 61 -18.10 7.20 15.18
C LYS A 61 -17.14 6.52 14.19
N VAL A 62 -16.37 7.31 13.45
CA VAL A 62 -15.36 6.83 12.49
C VAL A 62 -14.03 7.54 12.76
N LYS A 63 -12.95 6.80 12.75
CA LYS A 63 -11.59 7.32 12.61
C LYS A 63 -10.98 6.77 11.34
N GLN A 64 -10.14 7.55 10.68
CA GLN A 64 -9.41 7.09 9.49
C GLN A 64 -7.91 7.10 9.74
N ILE A 65 -7.23 6.16 9.07
CA ILE A 65 -5.77 6.12 8.98
C ILE A 65 -5.38 5.96 7.52
N LEU A 66 -4.42 6.74 7.08
CA LEU A 66 -3.86 6.64 5.73
C LEU A 66 -2.63 5.73 5.73
N THR A 67 -2.35 5.06 4.62
CA THR A 67 -1.10 4.33 4.39
C THR A 67 -0.15 5.18 3.57
N HIS A 68 1.15 5.18 3.89
CA HIS A 68 2.18 6.05 3.32
C HIS A 68 3.47 5.28 3.03
N ASP A 69 3.36 4.06 2.51
CA ASP A 69 4.48 3.13 2.45
C ASP A 69 5.37 3.31 1.22
N ASP A 70 4.86 3.88 0.12
CA ASP A 70 5.59 3.99 -1.14
C ASP A 70 6.64 5.10 -1.12
N ILE A 71 7.90 4.72 -1.39
CA ILE A 71 9.04 5.65 -1.39
C ILE A 71 9.40 6.21 -2.77
N SER A 72 8.58 6.00 -3.77
CA SER A 72 8.84 6.43 -5.15
C SER A 72 8.93 7.96 -5.32
N ALA A 73 8.35 8.73 -4.40
CA ALA A 73 8.50 10.18 -4.36
C ALA A 73 9.93 10.66 -3.99
N GLY A 74 10.80 9.73 -3.59
CA GLY A 74 12.19 9.96 -3.22
C GLY A 74 12.48 9.67 -1.75
N ILE A 75 13.76 9.39 -1.46
CA ILE A 75 14.22 9.14 -0.09
C ILE A 75 14.03 10.41 0.74
N GLY A 76 13.42 10.26 1.92
CA GLY A 76 13.14 11.40 2.81
C GLY A 76 11.98 12.31 2.35
N ALA A 77 11.23 11.94 1.31
CA ALA A 77 10.03 12.68 0.93
C ALA A 77 9.03 12.76 2.09
N PRO A 78 8.29 13.87 2.23
CA PRO A 78 7.25 13.99 3.25
C PRO A 78 6.27 12.81 3.20
N THR A 79 5.84 12.34 4.37
CA THR A 79 4.94 11.18 4.47
C THR A 79 3.64 11.41 3.70
N ASP A 80 3.09 12.62 3.74
CA ASP A 80 1.84 12.97 3.05
C ASP A 80 1.94 12.87 1.52
N ASP A 81 3.17 12.99 0.97
CA ASP A 81 3.42 12.87 -0.47
C ASP A 81 3.61 11.43 -0.93
N ARG A 82 3.66 10.46 0.00
CA ARG A 82 3.84 9.05 -0.30
C ARG A 82 2.51 8.36 -0.53
N ARG A 83 2.42 7.57 -1.59
CA ARG A 83 1.26 6.73 -1.87
C ARG A 83 1.18 5.57 -0.87
N GLY A 84 -0.03 5.05 -0.66
CA GLY A 84 -0.24 3.76 0.00
C GLY A 84 -0.29 2.63 -1.03
N LEU A 85 0.57 1.63 -0.89
CA LEU A 85 0.64 0.46 -1.77
C LEU A 85 0.55 -0.84 -0.95
N ALA A 86 1.46 -1.78 -1.20
CA ALA A 86 1.46 -3.12 -0.59
C ALA A 86 1.62 -3.11 0.94
N GLY A 87 2.11 -2.04 1.53
CA GLY A 87 2.20 -1.85 2.98
C GLY A 87 0.85 -1.89 3.71
N CYS A 88 -0.26 -1.69 3.00
CA CYS A 88 -1.60 -1.83 3.59
C CYS A 88 -1.90 -3.27 4.08
N VAL A 89 -1.34 -4.30 3.44
CA VAL A 89 -1.65 -5.70 3.75
C VAL A 89 -1.20 -6.11 5.16
N PRO A 90 0.07 -5.86 5.58
CA PRO A 90 0.45 -6.09 6.97
C PRO A 90 -0.31 -5.19 7.95
N LEU A 91 -0.60 -3.94 7.58
CA LEU A 91 -1.36 -3.02 8.43
C LEU A 91 -2.74 -3.60 8.75
N TYR A 92 -3.47 -4.13 7.77
CA TYR A 92 -4.76 -4.77 8.01
C TYR A 92 -4.66 -5.92 9.02
N LYS A 93 -3.62 -6.75 8.91
CA LYS A 93 -3.41 -7.86 9.85
C LYS A 93 -3.10 -7.37 11.28
N ILE A 94 -2.26 -6.37 11.39
CA ILE A 94 -1.87 -5.79 12.69
C ILE A 94 -3.08 -5.14 13.37
N LEU A 95 -3.80 -4.30 12.64
CA LEU A 95 -4.97 -3.59 13.19
C LEU A 95 -6.14 -4.53 13.46
N GLY A 96 -6.38 -5.51 12.57
CA GLY A 96 -7.41 -6.52 12.78
C GLY A 96 -7.14 -7.37 14.02
N ALA A 97 -5.91 -7.85 14.22
CA ALA A 97 -5.52 -8.59 15.40
C ALA A 97 -5.64 -7.75 16.69
N ALA A 98 -5.22 -6.49 16.65
CA ALA A 98 -5.36 -5.58 17.78
C ALA A 98 -6.85 -5.28 18.11
N ALA A 99 -7.70 -5.16 17.09
CA ALA A 99 -9.14 -5.00 17.28
C ALA A 99 -9.78 -6.25 17.92
N ASP A 100 -9.37 -7.45 17.50
CA ASP A 100 -9.80 -8.73 18.09
C ASP A 100 -9.37 -8.87 19.56
N GLU A 101 -8.24 -8.23 19.93
CA GLU A 101 -7.79 -8.11 21.33
C GLU A 101 -8.56 -7.04 22.14
N GLY A 102 -9.51 -6.35 21.52
CA GLY A 102 -10.36 -5.34 22.18
C GLY A 102 -9.75 -3.96 22.28
N LYS A 103 -8.74 -3.63 21.48
CA LYS A 103 -8.16 -2.29 21.45
C LYS A 103 -9.16 -1.23 21.02
N SER A 104 -9.12 -0.07 21.65
CA SER A 104 -9.94 1.09 21.30
C SER A 104 -9.50 1.70 19.97
N LEU A 105 -10.37 2.53 19.34
CA LEU A 105 -10.02 3.26 18.12
C LEU A 105 -8.76 4.12 18.27
N ASP A 106 -8.54 4.72 19.45
CA ASP A 106 -7.36 5.55 19.72
C ASP A 106 -6.08 4.69 19.73
N GLU A 107 -6.12 3.54 20.44
CA GLU A 107 -5.00 2.59 20.44
C GLU A 107 -4.73 2.02 19.04
N LEU A 108 -5.77 1.75 18.24
CA LEU A 108 -5.60 1.28 16.87
C LEU A 108 -4.91 2.34 15.98
N ILE A 109 -5.27 3.61 16.12
CA ILE A 109 -4.59 4.71 15.42
C ILE A 109 -3.11 4.75 15.83
N GLU A 110 -2.80 4.74 17.14
CA GLU A 110 -1.42 4.76 17.62
C GLU A 110 -0.58 3.57 17.10
N ILE A 111 -1.19 2.38 17.02
CA ILE A 111 -0.54 1.18 16.45
C ILE A 111 -0.27 1.39 14.97
N GLY A 112 -1.25 1.90 14.23
CA GLY A 112 -1.14 2.13 12.79
C GLY A 112 -0.12 3.20 12.43
N GLU A 113 -0.07 4.31 13.17
CA GLU A 113 0.93 5.37 13.01
C GLU A 113 2.35 4.83 13.23
N ARG A 114 2.57 4.07 14.31
CA ARG A 114 3.86 3.42 14.58
C ARG A 114 4.26 2.42 13.48
N TYR A 115 3.29 1.78 12.84
CA TYR A 115 3.55 0.93 11.69
C TYR A 115 3.96 1.77 10.47
N ASN A 116 3.21 2.82 10.17
CA ASN A 116 3.49 3.73 9.05
C ASN A 116 4.89 4.33 9.12
N ASP A 117 5.38 4.64 10.32
CA ASP A 117 6.75 5.14 10.55
C ASP A 117 7.85 4.12 10.22
N LYS A 118 7.51 2.82 10.13
CA LYS A 118 8.45 1.70 10.02
C LYS A 118 8.28 0.84 8.79
N VAL A 119 7.44 1.26 7.87
CA VAL A 119 7.17 0.55 6.61
C VAL A 119 7.68 1.37 5.43
N ALA A 120 8.24 0.68 4.46
CA ALA A 120 8.56 1.24 3.15
C ALA A 120 8.30 0.19 2.08
N THR A 121 7.76 0.62 0.95
CA THR A 121 7.60 -0.22 -0.24
C THR A 121 8.16 0.48 -1.46
N LEU A 122 8.57 -0.30 -2.43
CA LEU A 122 9.01 0.18 -3.74
C LEU A 122 8.55 -0.81 -4.80
N ALA A 123 7.88 -0.33 -5.82
CA ALA A 123 7.44 -1.16 -6.92
C ALA A 123 8.41 -1.08 -8.11
N VAL A 124 8.48 -2.15 -8.89
CA VAL A 124 9.14 -2.19 -10.19
C VAL A 124 8.18 -2.79 -11.21
N ALA A 125 8.02 -2.14 -12.35
CA ALA A 125 7.21 -2.63 -13.45
C ALA A 125 8.06 -2.81 -14.71
N MET A 126 7.84 -3.94 -15.41
CA MET A 126 8.44 -4.26 -16.71
C MET A 126 7.43 -4.19 -17.84
N ARG A 127 6.16 -4.04 -17.51
CA ARG A 127 5.03 -3.87 -18.43
C ARG A 127 3.96 -3.04 -17.76
N SER A 128 3.18 -2.34 -18.57
CA SER A 128 1.96 -1.66 -18.10
C SER A 128 0.86 -2.64 -17.72
N CYS A 129 -0.04 -2.19 -16.88
CA CYS A 129 -1.33 -2.85 -16.65
C CYS A 129 -2.22 -2.75 -17.89
N THR A 130 -3.05 -3.76 -18.09
CA THR A 130 -4.09 -3.77 -19.14
C THR A 130 -5.45 -3.66 -18.49
N HIS A 131 -6.24 -2.69 -18.90
CA HIS A 131 -7.60 -2.52 -18.38
C HIS A 131 -8.50 -3.66 -18.90
N PRO A 132 -9.12 -4.45 -18.02
CA PRO A 132 -9.82 -5.68 -18.43
C PRO A 132 -11.08 -5.46 -19.27
N GLN A 133 -11.70 -4.27 -19.22
CA GLN A 133 -12.94 -4.00 -19.94
C GLN A 133 -12.71 -3.56 -21.38
N ASN A 134 -11.60 -2.89 -21.68
CA ASN A 134 -11.34 -2.30 -22.99
C ASN A 134 -9.98 -2.68 -23.60
N ASN A 135 -9.20 -3.51 -22.90
CA ASN A 135 -7.84 -3.92 -23.28
C ASN A 135 -6.86 -2.76 -23.52
N ALA A 136 -7.18 -1.55 -23.04
CA ALA A 136 -6.25 -0.43 -23.13
C ALA A 136 -5.11 -0.61 -22.12
N THR A 137 -3.88 -0.29 -22.53
CA THR A 137 -2.75 -0.14 -21.63
C THR A 137 -2.83 1.22 -20.93
N ILE A 138 -2.51 1.25 -19.64
CA ILE A 138 -2.64 2.48 -18.84
C ILE A 138 -1.41 3.37 -19.02
N THR A 139 -0.24 2.76 -19.18
CA THR A 139 1.04 3.46 -19.34
C THR A 139 1.79 2.81 -20.50
N ASP A 140 2.51 3.59 -21.28
CA ASP A 140 3.41 3.05 -22.29
C ASP A 140 4.78 2.76 -21.66
N LEU A 141 5.14 1.48 -21.64
CA LEU A 141 6.44 1.02 -21.15
C LEU A 141 7.10 0.18 -22.25
N PRO A 142 8.12 0.74 -22.95
CA PRO A 142 8.76 0.07 -24.08
C PRO A 142 9.41 -1.27 -23.70
N ALA A 143 9.54 -2.17 -24.65
CA ALA A 143 10.25 -3.43 -24.43
C ALA A 143 11.72 -3.17 -24.03
N GLY A 144 12.22 -3.93 -23.07
CA GLY A 144 13.59 -3.76 -22.56
C GLY A 144 13.77 -2.57 -21.60
N VAL A 145 12.68 -1.94 -21.20
CA VAL A 145 12.66 -0.87 -20.20
C VAL A 145 11.91 -1.35 -18.96
N MET A 146 12.35 -0.92 -17.80
CA MET A 146 11.65 -1.05 -16.52
C MET A 146 11.43 0.31 -15.90
N GLU A 147 10.40 0.44 -15.08
CA GLU A 147 10.14 1.63 -14.29
C GLU A 147 10.21 1.31 -12.81
N ILE A 148 11.00 2.09 -12.07
CA ILE A 148 11.08 2.04 -10.61
C ILE A 148 10.00 2.96 -10.05
N GLY A 149 9.27 2.49 -9.05
CA GLY A 149 8.26 3.30 -8.37
C GLY A 149 6.95 3.48 -9.15
N MET A 150 6.66 2.64 -10.17
CA MET A 150 5.35 2.69 -10.82
C MET A 150 4.25 2.37 -9.80
N GLY A 151 3.22 3.20 -9.76
CA GLY A 151 2.04 2.97 -8.94
C GLY A 151 1.13 1.86 -9.48
N GLN A 152 0.21 1.42 -8.64
CA GLN A 152 -0.70 0.30 -8.98
C GLN A 152 -1.69 0.62 -10.11
N HIS A 153 -1.92 1.88 -10.41
CA HIS A 153 -2.78 2.33 -11.53
C HIS A 153 -1.95 2.77 -12.74
N GLY A 154 -0.64 2.48 -12.76
CA GLY A 154 0.27 2.85 -13.83
C GLY A 154 0.81 4.27 -13.76
N GLU A 155 0.56 4.99 -12.67
CA GLU A 155 1.15 6.30 -12.45
C GLU A 155 2.66 6.19 -12.23
N GLY A 156 3.42 7.09 -12.86
CA GLY A 156 4.87 7.13 -12.79
C GLY A 156 5.42 7.42 -11.39
N GLY A 157 6.66 7.07 -11.16
CA GLY A 157 7.36 7.21 -9.88
C GLY A 157 8.82 7.61 -10.06
N GLY A 158 9.75 6.72 -9.79
CA GLY A 158 11.20 6.98 -9.80
C GLY A 158 11.87 7.05 -11.17
N GLY A 159 11.13 6.79 -12.25
CA GLY A 159 11.59 6.93 -13.62
C GLY A 159 11.92 5.62 -14.33
N GLN A 160 12.05 5.74 -15.67
CA GLN A 160 12.31 4.63 -16.58
C GLN A 160 13.82 4.42 -16.76
N LYS A 161 14.23 3.16 -16.86
CA LYS A 161 15.61 2.77 -17.13
C LYS A 161 15.67 1.44 -17.90
N PRO A 162 16.83 1.10 -18.48
CA PRO A 162 17.01 -0.20 -19.13
C PRO A 162 16.72 -1.36 -18.17
N LEU A 163 16.06 -2.41 -18.68
CA LEU A 163 15.83 -3.63 -17.94
C LEU A 163 17.15 -4.29 -17.54
N VAL A 164 17.28 -4.62 -16.27
CA VAL A 164 18.45 -5.31 -15.72
C VAL A 164 18.06 -6.70 -15.20
N SER A 165 19.03 -7.48 -14.70
CA SER A 165 18.77 -8.79 -14.13
C SER A 165 17.90 -8.71 -12.86
N ALA A 166 17.22 -9.79 -12.52
CA ALA A 166 16.44 -9.90 -11.29
C ALA A 166 17.30 -9.63 -10.03
N ASP A 167 18.56 -10.10 -10.03
CA ASP A 167 19.47 -9.86 -8.92
C ASP A 167 19.84 -8.37 -8.78
N ALA A 168 20.12 -7.68 -9.90
CA ALA A 168 20.40 -6.24 -9.88
C ALA A 168 19.17 -5.44 -9.46
N THR A 169 17.99 -5.82 -9.95
CA THR A 169 16.71 -5.20 -9.54
C THR A 169 16.48 -5.34 -8.04
N ALA A 170 16.61 -6.56 -7.51
CA ALA A 170 16.39 -6.83 -6.08
C ALA A 170 17.41 -6.09 -5.20
N ALA A 171 18.68 -6.05 -5.59
CA ALA A 171 19.71 -5.32 -4.85
C ALA A 171 19.40 -3.82 -4.78
N GLU A 172 19.02 -3.21 -5.90
CA GLU A 172 18.65 -1.79 -5.95
C GLU A 172 17.40 -1.48 -5.12
N MET A 173 16.36 -2.33 -5.21
CA MET A 173 15.16 -2.15 -4.39
C MET A 173 15.49 -2.20 -2.89
N VAL A 174 16.29 -3.18 -2.46
CA VAL A 174 16.71 -3.32 -1.05
C VAL A 174 17.55 -2.12 -0.60
N ASP A 175 18.50 -1.67 -1.43
CA ASP A 175 19.34 -0.51 -1.12
C ASP A 175 18.48 0.74 -0.87
N LEU A 176 17.54 1.05 -1.77
CA LEU A 176 16.63 2.20 -1.62
C LEU A 176 15.73 2.08 -0.38
N LEU A 177 15.19 0.89 -0.11
CA LEU A 177 14.38 0.65 1.08
C LEU A 177 15.20 0.80 2.37
N CYS A 178 16.45 0.31 2.38
CA CYS A 178 17.36 0.49 3.51
C CYS A 178 17.77 1.95 3.71
N GLN A 179 18.00 2.70 2.63
CA GLN A 179 18.26 4.14 2.73
C GLN A 179 17.09 4.90 3.37
N GLN A 180 15.85 4.49 3.10
CA GLN A 180 14.65 5.08 3.69
C GLN A 180 14.46 4.69 5.15
N LEU A 181 14.56 3.39 5.46
CA LEU A 181 14.25 2.85 6.80
C LEU A 181 15.42 2.93 7.76
N GLN A 182 16.66 3.01 7.25
CA GLN A 182 17.91 3.07 8.02
C GLN A 182 18.01 1.97 9.10
N PRO A 183 17.81 0.69 8.75
CA PRO A 183 17.91 -0.41 9.70
C PRO A 183 19.34 -0.51 10.26
N LYS A 184 19.44 -0.97 11.50
CA LYS A 184 20.73 -1.25 12.15
C LYS A 184 21.00 -2.74 12.13
N ALA A 185 22.27 -3.11 12.14
CA ALA A 185 22.65 -4.51 12.27
C ALA A 185 22.00 -5.16 13.50
N GLY A 186 21.32 -6.28 13.28
CA GLY A 186 20.58 -7.02 14.30
C GLY A 186 19.12 -6.61 14.47
N ASP A 187 18.64 -5.61 13.75
CA ASP A 187 17.20 -5.28 13.74
C ASP A 187 16.39 -6.43 13.13
N LYS A 188 15.23 -6.69 13.72
CA LYS A 188 14.28 -7.66 13.16
C LYS A 188 13.41 -6.97 12.12
N MET A 189 13.50 -7.47 10.89
CA MET A 189 12.74 -6.95 9.76
C MET A 189 11.78 -8.00 9.20
N MET A 190 10.66 -7.55 8.64
CA MET A 190 9.78 -8.36 7.83
C MET A 190 9.97 -7.97 6.36
N LEU A 191 10.37 -8.93 5.54
CA LEU A 191 10.48 -8.77 4.09
C LEU A 191 9.24 -9.35 3.40
N ILE A 192 8.58 -8.55 2.58
CA ILE A 192 7.45 -8.99 1.76
C ILE A 192 7.80 -8.77 0.30
N ILE A 193 7.68 -9.82 -0.49
CA ILE A 193 7.75 -9.75 -1.95
C ILE A 193 6.33 -9.89 -2.50
N ASN A 194 5.85 -8.84 -3.13
CA ASN A 194 4.48 -8.77 -3.65
C ASN A 194 4.48 -8.80 -5.18
N GLY A 195 3.58 -9.58 -5.75
CA GLY A 195 3.29 -9.58 -7.18
C GLY A 195 1.92 -8.98 -7.47
N VAL A 196 1.78 -8.28 -8.61
CA VAL A 196 0.54 -7.61 -9.00
C VAL A 196 -0.21 -8.43 -10.07
N GLY A 197 -0.16 -9.76 -9.93
CA GLY A 197 -0.95 -10.71 -10.71
C GLY A 197 -0.18 -11.43 -11.83
N ALA A 198 0.65 -10.75 -12.62
CA ALA A 198 1.37 -11.36 -13.74
C ALA A 198 2.71 -12.02 -13.34
N THR A 199 3.34 -11.57 -12.25
CA THR A 199 4.59 -12.15 -11.75
C THR A 199 4.31 -13.48 -11.06
N THR A 200 4.93 -14.54 -11.53
CA THR A 200 4.74 -15.90 -10.99
C THR A 200 5.42 -16.08 -9.63
N HIS A 201 4.96 -17.07 -8.85
CA HIS A 201 5.61 -17.42 -7.58
C HIS A 201 7.09 -17.77 -7.75
N MET A 202 7.48 -18.38 -8.87
CA MET A 202 8.88 -18.69 -9.16
C MET A 202 9.70 -17.40 -9.31
N GLU A 203 9.22 -16.43 -10.07
CA GLU A 203 9.89 -15.12 -10.24
C GLU A 203 9.98 -14.35 -8.93
N LEU A 204 8.91 -14.34 -8.13
CA LEU A 204 8.93 -13.73 -6.79
C LEU A 204 9.98 -14.38 -5.89
N ASN A 205 10.13 -15.70 -5.94
CA ASN A 205 11.17 -16.40 -5.16
C ASN A 205 12.59 -16.09 -5.64
N ILE A 206 12.79 -15.81 -6.93
CA ILE A 206 14.09 -15.37 -7.45
C ILE A 206 14.46 -13.99 -6.83
N ILE A 207 13.52 -13.07 -6.81
CA ILE A 207 13.71 -11.76 -6.16
C ILE A 207 13.91 -11.92 -4.66
N LEU A 208 13.09 -12.73 -3.98
CA LEU A 208 13.20 -12.99 -2.54
C LEU A 208 14.59 -13.50 -2.17
N ARG A 209 15.11 -14.47 -2.92
CA ARG A 209 16.45 -15.05 -2.69
C ARG A 209 17.54 -13.97 -2.65
N LYS A 210 17.51 -13.03 -3.59
CA LYS A 210 18.52 -11.96 -3.65
C LYS A 210 18.27 -10.91 -2.59
N ALA A 211 17.04 -10.46 -2.42
CA ALA A 211 16.68 -9.48 -1.41
C ALA A 211 17.05 -9.94 0.00
N TYR A 212 16.80 -11.22 0.32
CA TYR A 212 17.19 -11.81 1.59
C TYR A 212 18.71 -11.77 1.81
N LYS A 213 19.50 -12.11 0.78
CA LYS A 213 20.97 -12.06 0.86
C LYS A 213 21.52 -10.64 1.06
N GLU A 214 20.88 -9.64 0.45
CA GLU A 214 21.25 -8.22 0.65
C GLU A 214 21.00 -7.75 2.08
N LEU A 215 19.92 -8.23 2.70
CA LEU A 215 19.56 -7.88 4.08
C LEU A 215 20.42 -8.63 5.14
N GLU A 216 21.01 -9.77 4.79
CA GLU A 216 21.92 -10.50 5.69
C GLU A 216 23.38 -10.00 5.64
N ALA A 217 23.74 -9.20 4.63
CA ALA A 217 25.11 -8.70 4.43
C ALA A 217 25.38 -7.45 5.25
#